data_7578f91c372ef4ff9c4a2281b5b14b10
#
_entry.id   7578f91c372ef4ff9c4a2281b5b14b10
#
_cell.length_a   1.000
_cell.length_b   1.000
_cell.length_c   1.000
_cell.angle_alpha   90.00
_cell.angle_beta   90.00
_cell.angle_gamma   90.00
#
_symmetry.space_group_name_H-M   'P 1'
#
loop_
_entity.id
_entity.type
_entity.pdbx_description
1 polymer ?
#
loop_
_entity_poly.entity_id
_entity_poly.type
_entity_poly.pdbx_seq_one_letter_code
_entity_poly.pdbx_strand_id
1 'polypeptide(L)' 'MVMIEQLQFLSTCGRPWAEQRAQFALEITGALQRQEISESEYQALMADLINSDKLNAEADDMDIKNLLVSCVMIGAKLA' A
#
# COMPACT_ATOMS: atom_id res chain seq x y z
N MET A 1 8.70 12.07 -2.89
CA MET A 1 8.19 11.79 -1.55
C MET A 1 8.59 10.39 -1.13
N VAL A 2 8.96 10.23 0.13
CA VAL A 2 9.50 8.98 0.66
C VAL A 2 8.54 7.81 0.50
N MET A 3 7.21 8.04 0.73
CA MET A 3 6.20 7.00 0.61
C MET A 3 6.15 6.40 -0.79
N ILE A 4 6.16 7.25 -1.83
CA ILE A 4 6.09 6.78 -3.22
C ILE A 4 7.33 5.96 -3.57
N GLU A 5 8.51 6.41 -3.15
CA GLU A 5 9.76 5.70 -3.38
C GLU A 5 9.75 4.33 -2.70
N GLN A 6 9.26 4.27 -1.46
CA GLN A 6 9.17 3.01 -0.73
C GLN A 6 8.18 2.06 -1.36
N LEU A 7 7.04 2.56 -1.84
CA LEU A 7 6.06 1.74 -2.56
C LEU A 7 6.63 1.22 -3.88
N GLN A 8 7.42 2.03 -4.60
CA GLN A 8 8.08 1.59 -5.82
C GLN A 8 9.09 0.48 -5.53
N PHE A 9 9.84 0.59 -4.45
CA PHE A 9 10.75 -0.46 -4.00
C PHE A 9 9.96 -1.75 -3.70
N LEU A 10 8.88 -1.63 -2.95
CA LEU A 10 8.05 -2.78 -2.58
C LEU A 10 7.38 -3.43 -3.80
N SER A 11 7.10 -2.65 -4.83
CA SER A 11 6.47 -3.18 -6.05
C SER A 11 7.38 -4.11 -6.85
N THR A 12 8.68 -4.16 -6.51
CA THR A 12 9.66 -5.01 -7.16
C THR A 12 10.60 -5.69 -6.16
N CYS A 13 10.10 -5.92 -4.93
CA CYS A 13 10.96 -6.43 -3.85
C CYS A 13 11.19 -7.94 -3.88
N GLY A 14 10.54 -8.68 -4.80
CA GLY A 14 10.68 -10.12 -4.90
C GLY A 14 9.69 -10.92 -4.06
N ARG A 15 8.76 -10.23 -3.38
CA ARG A 15 7.71 -10.87 -2.59
C ARG A 15 6.35 -10.61 -3.24
N PRO A 16 5.74 -11.59 -3.92
CA PRO A 16 4.49 -11.33 -4.68
C PRO A 16 3.38 -10.70 -3.86
N TRP A 17 3.23 -11.09 -2.60
CA TRP A 17 2.20 -10.53 -1.73
C TRP A 17 2.43 -9.04 -1.44
N ALA A 18 3.69 -8.61 -1.33
CA ALA A 18 4.04 -7.22 -1.13
C ALA A 18 4.01 -6.43 -2.44
N GLU A 19 4.49 -7.04 -3.52
CA GLU A 19 4.51 -6.41 -4.84
C GLU A 19 3.12 -6.04 -5.31
N GLN A 20 2.18 -6.96 -5.21
CA GLN A 20 0.80 -6.75 -5.63
C GLN A 20 0.14 -5.63 -4.84
N ARG A 21 0.34 -5.63 -3.53
CA ARG A 21 -0.24 -4.62 -2.66
C ARG A 21 0.38 -3.25 -2.89
N ALA A 22 1.69 -3.19 -3.08
CA ALA A 22 2.39 -1.93 -3.37
C ALA A 22 1.95 -1.35 -4.71
N GLN A 23 1.80 -2.19 -5.74
CA GLN A 23 1.31 -1.75 -7.05
C GLN A 23 -0.10 -1.21 -6.96
N PHE A 24 -0.98 -1.88 -6.22
CA PHE A 24 -2.33 -1.41 -6.00
C PHE A 24 -2.35 -0.08 -5.25
N ALA A 25 -1.51 0.06 -4.21
CA ALA A 25 -1.40 1.30 -3.46
C ALA A 25 -0.94 2.46 -4.35
N LEU A 26 0.01 2.21 -5.24
CA LEU A 26 0.46 3.22 -6.20
C LEU A 26 -0.67 3.62 -7.17
N GLU A 27 -1.45 2.66 -7.64
CA GLU A 27 -2.59 2.92 -8.53
C GLU A 27 -3.63 3.81 -7.86
N ILE A 28 -4.06 3.47 -6.65
CA ILE A 28 -5.09 4.24 -5.96
C ILE A 28 -4.57 5.61 -5.51
N THR A 29 -3.27 5.74 -5.21
CA THR A 29 -2.65 7.03 -4.95
C THR A 29 -2.72 7.93 -6.18
N GLY A 30 -2.42 7.36 -7.35
CA GLY A 30 -2.55 8.08 -8.61
C GLY A 30 -3.98 8.47 -8.92
N ALA A 31 -4.94 7.58 -8.64
CA ALA A 31 -6.37 7.87 -8.84
C ALA A 31 -6.83 9.03 -7.95
N LEU A 32 -6.36 9.08 -6.70
CA LEU A 32 -6.66 10.19 -5.80
C LEU A 32 -6.10 11.50 -6.34
N GLN A 33 -4.85 11.49 -6.82
CA GLN A 33 -4.20 12.68 -7.40
C GLN A 33 -4.94 13.19 -8.63
N ARG A 34 -5.52 12.28 -9.42
CA ARG A 34 -6.31 12.63 -10.60
C ARG A 34 -7.77 12.94 -10.27
N GLN A 35 -8.13 12.89 -9.00
CA GLN A 35 -9.49 13.13 -8.50
C GLN A 35 -10.52 12.14 -9.06
N GLU A 36 -10.06 10.93 -9.39
CA GLU A 36 -10.93 9.84 -9.85
C GLU A 36 -11.66 9.15 -8.70
N ILE A 37 -11.09 9.23 -7.48
CA ILE A 37 -11.70 8.71 -6.26
C ILE A 37 -11.65 9.80 -5.17
N SER A 38 -12.55 9.71 -4.19
CA SER A 38 -12.56 10.61 -3.05
C SER A 38 -11.52 10.21 -2.01
N GLU A 39 -11.22 11.13 -1.08
CA GLU A 39 -10.34 10.84 0.04
C GLU A 39 -10.88 9.68 0.89
N SER A 40 -12.20 9.65 1.11
CA SER A 40 -12.84 8.57 1.87
C SER A 40 -12.64 7.22 1.18
N GLU A 41 -12.82 7.18 -0.13
CA GLU A 41 -12.59 5.96 -0.91
C GLU A 41 -11.12 5.53 -0.85
N TYR A 42 -10.21 6.48 -0.97
CA TYR A 42 -8.78 6.23 -0.88
C TYR A 42 -8.42 5.62 0.47
N GLN A 43 -8.88 6.21 1.56
CA GLN A 43 -8.61 5.72 2.90
C GLN A 43 -9.15 4.31 3.11
N ALA A 44 -10.37 4.04 2.62
CA ALA A 44 -10.98 2.72 2.74
C ALA A 44 -10.19 1.67 1.96
N LEU A 45 -9.77 1.99 0.74
CA LEU A 45 -9.00 1.07 -0.10
C LEU A 45 -7.62 0.77 0.51
N MET A 46 -6.95 1.81 1.03
CA MET A 46 -5.66 1.62 1.68
C MET A 46 -5.77 0.77 2.95
N ALA A 47 -6.81 1.01 3.75
CA ALA A 47 -7.06 0.20 4.95
C ALA A 47 -7.30 -1.27 4.60
N ASP A 48 -8.03 -1.54 3.53
CA ASP A 48 -8.29 -2.91 3.09
C ASP A 48 -7.01 -3.65 2.70
N LEU A 49 -6.02 -2.95 2.18
CA LEU A 49 -4.76 -3.57 1.80
C LEU A 49 -4.02 -4.19 2.98
N ILE A 50 -4.11 -3.57 4.15
CA ILE A 50 -3.34 -3.99 5.33
C ILE A 50 -4.18 -4.73 6.37
N ASN A 51 -5.51 -4.67 6.28
CA ASN A 51 -6.41 -5.35 7.22
C ASN A 51 -6.85 -6.72 6.71
N SER A 52 -6.24 -7.21 5.66
CA SER A 52 -6.57 -8.51 5.08
C SER A 52 -5.93 -9.64 5.89
N ASP A 53 -6.71 -10.64 6.26
CA ASP A 53 -6.19 -11.88 6.84
C ASP A 53 -5.22 -12.58 5.89
N LYS A 54 -5.39 -12.38 4.59
CA LYS A 54 -4.48 -12.91 3.58
C LYS A 54 -3.07 -12.34 3.74
N LEU A 55 -2.95 -11.05 4.05
CA LEU A 55 -1.63 -10.45 4.25
C LEU A 55 -0.89 -11.14 5.40
N ASN A 56 -1.59 -11.36 6.51
CA ASN A 56 -0.99 -12.04 7.66
C ASN A 56 -0.60 -13.49 7.34
N ALA A 57 -1.40 -14.18 6.52
CA ALA A 57 -1.13 -15.55 6.13
C ALA A 57 0.00 -15.67 5.12
N GLU A 58 0.12 -14.71 4.21
CA GLU A 58 1.10 -14.75 3.11
C GLU A 58 2.44 -14.11 3.48
N ALA A 59 2.46 -13.19 4.43
CA ALA A 59 3.66 -12.44 4.77
C ALA A 59 4.70 -13.34 5.43
N ASP A 60 5.78 -13.61 4.72
CA ASP A 60 6.88 -14.46 5.18
C ASP A 60 8.13 -13.66 5.55
N ASP A 61 8.08 -12.34 5.41
CA ASP A 61 9.17 -11.43 5.73
C ASP A 61 8.60 -10.26 6.55
N MET A 62 8.91 -10.25 7.85
CA MET A 62 8.35 -9.25 8.77
C MET A 62 8.85 -7.85 8.49
N ASP A 63 10.09 -7.70 8.03
CA ASP A 63 10.63 -6.38 7.71
C ASP A 63 9.90 -5.77 6.52
N ILE A 64 9.68 -6.56 5.48
CA ILE A 64 8.93 -6.13 4.30
C ILE A 64 7.47 -5.83 4.67
N LYS A 65 6.85 -6.70 5.48
CA LYS A 65 5.48 -6.48 5.95
C LYS A 65 5.36 -5.16 6.71
N ASN A 66 6.28 -4.91 7.65
CA ASN A 66 6.25 -3.69 8.46
C ASN A 66 6.45 -2.45 7.59
N LEU A 67 7.33 -2.52 6.60
CA LEU A 67 7.55 -1.41 5.67
C LEU A 67 6.28 -1.14 4.84
N LEU A 68 5.66 -2.19 4.31
CA LEU A 68 4.42 -2.06 3.54
C LEU A 68 3.30 -1.44 4.37
N VAL A 69 3.07 -1.96 5.57
CA VAL A 69 2.03 -1.46 6.47
C VAL A 69 2.28 0.00 6.82
N SER A 70 3.52 0.35 7.14
CA SER A 70 3.88 1.74 7.47
C SER A 70 3.60 2.68 6.31
N CYS A 71 3.97 2.29 5.08
CA CYS A 71 3.75 3.12 3.89
C CYS A 71 2.26 3.33 3.63
N VAL A 72 1.46 2.27 3.74
CA VAL A 72 0.02 2.35 3.51
C VAL A 72 -0.65 3.22 4.57
N MET A 73 -0.26 3.07 5.83
CA MET A 73 -0.81 3.88 6.92
C MET A 73 -0.46 5.35 6.78
N ILE A 74 0.77 5.68 6.38
CA ILE A 74 1.17 7.06 6.14
C ILE A 74 0.33 7.66 5.01
N GLY A 75 0.14 6.93 3.92
CA GLY A 75 -0.70 7.36 2.81
C GLY A 75 -2.13 7.65 3.25
N ALA A 76 -2.72 6.74 4.01
CA ALA A 76 -4.09 6.90 4.51
C ALA A 76 -4.24 8.12 5.42
N LYS A 77 -3.21 8.44 6.21
CA LYS A 77 -3.24 9.61 7.09
C LYS A 77 -3.07 10.93 6.35
N LEU A 78 -2.31 10.92 5.27
CA LEU A 78 -2.03 12.12 4.49
C LEU A 78 -3.17 12.49 3.53
N ALA A 79 -4.02 11.54 3.24
CA ALA A 79 -5.21 11.78 2.43
C ALA A 79 -6.33 12.47 3.23
#